data_b5b5c96bafd114f373753569697a794e
#
_entry.id   b5b5c96bafd114f373753569697a794e
#
_cell.length_a   1.000
_cell.length_b   1.000
_cell.length_c   1.000
_cell.angle_alpha   90.00
_cell.angle_beta   90.00
_cell.angle_gamma   90.00
#
_symmetry.space_group_name_H-M   'P 1'
#
loop_
_entity.id
_entity.type
_entity.pdbx_description
1 polymer ?
#
loop_
_entity_poly.entity_id
_entity_poly.type
_entity_poly.pdbx_seq_one_letter_code
_entity_poly.pdbx_strand_id
1 'polypeptide(L)'
;MLSQKYRPRKRTERNSPDSRRTTRASRGLQLLQVPAFSKLPWLIHAFSTRPGGVSELDGQKVLNLGSTDWDSPANVQENRRRFQSAAGAADLPLITLKQFHSDVIHLFHDAPSDPCRGDASITNRPNLLLAIQTADCVPILLVDPKKRAIAAIHAGWRGTLARIVAKTLGKMQMHFGTNPRELLAAIGPSIGPCCYEVGTEVATQFLSQFPDAPDYFDEFRSGDEPNPIQWLNMMPPGHQPPPKGVLLDLRKANRSQLLAAGLRTQNIHTIDLCTACRPDLLFSYRKEGPASGRLMSVIAIRP
;
A
#
# COMPACT_ATOMS: atom_id res chain seq x y z
N MET A 1 28.28 8.98 -36.96
CA MET A 1 28.91 9.80 -35.92
C MET A 1 27.91 10.02 -34.80
N LEU A 2 28.34 9.69 -33.55
CA LEU A 2 27.76 9.97 -32.24
C LEU A 2 26.44 9.25 -31.86
N SER A 3 26.62 8.05 -31.38
CA SER A 3 25.73 7.34 -30.45
C SER A 3 25.65 8.11 -29.13
N GLN A 4 24.56 8.82 -28.89
CA GLN A 4 24.26 9.30 -27.53
C GLN A 4 23.65 8.15 -26.74
N LYS A 5 24.46 7.54 -25.87
CA LYS A 5 24.04 6.56 -24.86
C LYS A 5 23.05 7.23 -23.90
N TYR A 6 21.81 6.74 -23.90
CA TYR A 6 20.83 7.05 -22.87
C TYR A 6 21.44 6.73 -21.49
N ARG A 7 21.71 7.75 -20.70
CA ARG A 7 21.98 7.61 -19.26
C ARG A 7 20.67 7.89 -18.53
N PRO A 8 20.11 6.92 -17.80
CA PRO A 8 19.00 7.23 -16.91
C PRO A 8 19.46 8.29 -15.91
N ARG A 9 18.75 9.41 -15.85
CA ARG A 9 18.98 10.41 -14.80
C ARG A 9 18.77 9.72 -13.48
N LYS A 10 19.84 9.48 -12.72
CA LYS A 10 19.76 9.17 -11.29
C LYS A 10 19.00 10.34 -10.66
N ARG A 11 17.73 10.09 -10.31
CA ARG A 11 16.97 11.00 -9.46
C ARG A 11 17.77 11.04 -8.15
N THR A 12 18.46 12.14 -7.90
CA THR A 12 19.13 12.36 -6.62
C THR A 12 18.10 12.14 -5.54
N GLU A 13 18.30 11.09 -4.75
CA GLU A 13 17.62 10.91 -3.49
C GLU A 13 17.83 12.21 -2.71
N ARG A 14 16.79 13.03 -2.64
CA ARG A 14 16.80 14.10 -1.66
C ARG A 14 16.67 13.41 -0.31
N ASN A 15 17.79 13.18 0.34
CA ASN A 15 17.91 12.86 1.74
C ASN A 15 17.47 14.06 2.59
N SER A 16 16.22 14.51 2.42
CA SER A 16 15.60 15.28 3.47
C SER A 16 15.04 14.26 4.48
N PRO A 17 15.31 14.39 5.77
CA PRO A 17 14.67 13.55 6.77
C PRO A 17 13.16 13.71 6.57
N ASP A 18 12.51 12.64 6.11
CA ASP A 18 11.08 12.65 5.84
C ASP A 18 10.36 12.82 7.19
N SER A 19 10.02 14.07 7.51
CA SER A 19 9.30 14.45 8.74
C SER A 19 7.91 13.79 8.84
N ARG A 20 7.50 13.03 7.82
CA ARG A 20 6.18 12.39 7.71
C ARG A 20 6.16 10.96 8.22
N ARG A 21 7.33 10.40 8.61
CA ARG A 21 7.43 9.06 9.19
C ARG A 21 8.35 9.06 10.41
N THR A 22 8.06 8.17 11.36
CA THR A 22 9.01 7.76 12.39
C THR A 22 9.33 6.30 12.21
N THR A 23 10.61 5.95 12.40
CA THR A 23 11.04 4.57 12.51
C THR A 23 11.14 4.25 13.99
N ARG A 24 10.37 3.27 14.45
CA ARG A 24 10.41 2.79 15.83
C ARG A 24 11.07 1.41 15.85
N ALA A 25 12.21 1.31 16.52
CA ALA A 25 12.76 0.02 16.90
C ALA A 25 11.99 -0.51 18.14
N SER A 26 11.45 -1.69 18.07
CA SER A 26 10.72 -2.32 19.16
C SER A 26 10.95 -3.82 19.13
N ARG A 27 11.46 -4.37 20.22
CA ARG A 27 11.67 -5.82 20.39
C ARG A 27 12.43 -6.48 19.22
N GLY A 28 13.46 -5.80 18.70
CA GLY A 28 14.26 -6.28 17.56
C GLY A 28 13.64 -6.08 16.17
N LEU A 29 12.44 -5.49 16.08
CA LEU A 29 11.78 -5.16 14.82
C LEU A 29 11.83 -3.66 14.55
N GLN A 30 11.91 -3.30 13.27
CA GLN A 30 11.77 -1.94 12.78
C GLN A 30 10.35 -1.73 12.28
N LEU A 31 9.62 -0.79 12.86
CA LEU A 31 8.27 -0.43 12.44
C LEU A 31 8.24 0.99 11.88
N LEU A 32 7.39 1.21 10.88
CA LEU A 32 7.14 2.55 10.36
C LEU A 32 5.83 3.08 10.94
N GLN A 33 5.84 4.33 11.37
CA GLN A 33 4.71 5.01 11.97
C GLN A 33 4.55 6.42 11.40
N VAL A 34 3.34 6.97 11.48
CA VAL A 34 3.02 8.34 11.11
C VAL A 34 2.95 9.20 12.37
N PRO A 35 3.76 10.28 12.49
CA PRO A 35 3.80 11.11 13.69
C PRO A 35 2.44 11.67 14.11
N ALA A 36 1.59 12.04 13.15
CA ALA A 36 0.26 12.55 13.44
C ALA A 36 -0.64 11.54 14.15
N PHE A 37 -0.53 10.26 13.78
CA PHE A 37 -1.26 9.16 14.43
C PHE A 37 -0.69 8.87 15.82
N SER A 38 0.62 8.96 15.98
CA SER A 38 1.30 8.73 17.27
C SER A 38 0.93 9.77 18.34
N LYS A 39 0.35 10.91 17.95
CA LYS A 39 -0.17 11.92 18.89
C LYS A 39 -1.52 11.52 19.52
N LEU A 40 -2.16 10.44 19.02
CA LEU A 40 -3.42 9.93 19.56
C LEU A 40 -3.10 8.79 20.55
N PRO A 41 -3.14 8.99 21.88
CA PRO A 41 -2.66 8.02 22.85
C PRO A 41 -3.49 6.72 22.86
N TRP A 42 -4.74 6.80 22.43
CA TRP A 42 -5.67 5.68 22.30
C TRP A 42 -5.51 4.88 21.01
N LEU A 43 -4.67 5.33 20.08
CA LEU A 43 -4.49 4.69 18.77
C LEU A 43 -3.24 3.83 18.75
N ILE A 44 -3.37 2.62 18.24
CA ILE A 44 -2.26 1.77 17.81
C ILE A 44 -2.22 1.79 16.29
N HIS A 45 -1.06 2.01 15.69
CA HIS A 45 -0.85 1.83 14.26
C HIS A 45 0.59 1.46 13.96
N ALA A 46 0.81 0.67 12.94
CA ALA A 46 2.14 0.34 12.45
C ALA A 46 2.08 -0.18 11.01
N PHE A 47 3.15 0.08 10.27
CA PHE A 47 3.49 -0.59 9.03
C PHE A 47 4.74 -1.44 9.29
N SER A 48 4.69 -2.71 8.95
CA SER A 48 5.82 -3.62 9.12
C SER A 48 6.94 -3.33 8.13
N THR A 49 8.13 -3.82 8.46
CA THR A 49 9.25 -3.92 7.52
C THR A 49 9.64 -5.39 7.31
N ARG A 50 10.54 -5.66 6.37
CA ARG A 50 11.00 -7.00 6.03
C ARG A 50 11.93 -7.64 7.08
N PRO A 51 12.91 -6.95 7.70
CA PRO A 51 13.89 -7.58 8.59
C PRO A 51 13.32 -8.01 9.95
N GLY A 52 13.97 -8.98 10.58
CA GLY A 52 13.81 -9.29 12.02
C GLY A 52 12.82 -10.40 12.36
N GLY A 53 12.25 -11.11 11.37
CA GLY A 53 11.37 -12.25 11.61
C GLY A 53 12.09 -13.56 11.91
N VAL A 54 11.31 -14.67 11.89
CA VAL A 54 11.81 -16.05 12.01
C VAL A 54 11.85 -16.78 10.67
N SER A 55 11.10 -16.32 9.67
CA SER A 55 11.12 -16.88 8.31
C SER A 55 12.49 -16.68 7.69
N GLU A 56 12.86 -17.53 6.75
CA GLU A 56 14.14 -17.46 6.06
C GLU A 56 13.92 -17.34 4.55
N LEU A 57 14.52 -16.32 3.96
CA LEU A 57 14.49 -16.06 2.53
C LEU A 57 15.87 -15.59 2.08
N ASP A 58 16.46 -16.28 1.10
CA ASP A 58 17.80 -16.02 0.58
C ASP A 58 18.88 -15.91 1.70
N GLY A 59 18.81 -16.79 2.69
CA GLY A 59 19.74 -16.83 3.83
C GLY A 59 19.55 -15.70 4.85
N GLN A 60 18.50 -14.90 4.74
CA GLN A 60 18.19 -13.81 5.66
C GLN A 60 16.95 -14.10 6.50
N LYS A 61 16.97 -13.67 7.76
CA LYS A 61 15.79 -13.72 8.62
C LYS A 61 14.84 -12.56 8.28
N VAL A 62 13.63 -12.92 7.85
CA VAL A 62 12.63 -11.97 7.36
C VAL A 62 11.31 -12.09 8.11
N LEU A 63 10.58 -10.97 8.20
CA LEU A 63 9.30 -10.85 8.86
C LEU A 63 8.16 -11.02 7.83
N ASN A 64 8.00 -12.24 7.30
CA ASN A 64 6.85 -12.56 6.46
C ASN A 64 5.58 -12.67 7.31
N LEU A 65 4.54 -11.90 6.97
CA LEU A 65 3.29 -11.80 7.73
C LEU A 65 2.08 -12.36 6.98
N GLY A 66 2.30 -12.90 5.78
CA GLY A 66 1.25 -13.52 4.97
C GLY A 66 1.55 -14.96 4.61
N SER A 67 0.51 -15.71 4.27
CA SER A 67 0.68 -17.06 3.75
C SER A 67 1.31 -17.02 2.36
N THR A 68 2.40 -17.75 2.22
CA THR A 68 3.17 -17.91 0.96
C THR A 68 3.60 -19.37 0.86
N ASP A 69 3.81 -19.86 -0.35
CA ASP A 69 4.13 -21.29 -0.61
C ASP A 69 5.52 -21.69 -0.06
N TRP A 70 6.40 -20.71 0.11
CA TRP A 70 7.77 -20.95 0.58
C TRP A 70 7.93 -20.91 2.11
N ASP A 71 6.94 -20.42 2.86
CA ASP A 71 7.05 -20.23 4.31
C ASP A 71 6.05 -21.10 5.08
N SER A 72 6.46 -21.55 6.26
CA SER A 72 5.58 -22.38 7.08
C SER A 72 4.51 -21.54 7.80
N PRO A 73 3.30 -22.09 8.00
CA PRO A 73 2.28 -21.43 8.81
C PRO A 73 2.75 -21.08 10.22
N ALA A 74 3.61 -21.91 10.81
CA ALA A 74 4.17 -21.69 12.15
C ALA A 74 5.06 -20.44 12.19
N ASN A 75 5.92 -20.25 11.18
CA ASN A 75 6.76 -19.06 11.06
C ASN A 75 5.91 -17.80 10.90
N VAL A 76 4.91 -17.85 10.03
CA VAL A 76 3.99 -16.72 9.79
C VAL A 76 3.25 -16.36 11.08
N GLN A 77 2.78 -17.34 11.85
CA GLN A 77 2.12 -17.11 13.14
C GLN A 77 3.07 -16.47 14.15
N GLU A 78 4.30 -16.97 14.28
CA GLU A 78 5.30 -16.39 15.18
C GLU A 78 5.69 -14.97 14.76
N ASN A 79 5.84 -14.71 13.46
CA ASN A 79 6.09 -13.37 12.94
C ASN A 79 4.95 -12.41 13.26
N ARG A 80 3.70 -12.84 13.11
CA ARG A 80 2.51 -12.05 13.48
C ARG A 80 2.50 -11.73 14.97
N ARG A 81 2.78 -12.72 15.83
CA ARG A 81 2.88 -12.53 17.28
C ARG A 81 3.97 -11.49 17.63
N ARG A 82 5.16 -11.59 17.02
CA ARG A 82 6.25 -10.62 17.21
C ARG A 82 5.84 -9.22 16.75
N PHE A 83 5.25 -9.11 15.59
CA PHE A 83 4.81 -7.84 15.03
C PHE A 83 3.73 -7.18 15.90
N GLN A 84 2.69 -7.92 16.33
CA GLN A 84 1.66 -7.43 17.25
C GLN A 84 2.27 -6.93 18.55
N SER A 85 3.17 -7.71 19.14
CA SER A 85 3.87 -7.34 20.36
C SER A 85 4.70 -6.06 20.19
N ALA A 86 5.44 -5.94 19.09
CA ALA A 86 6.22 -4.74 18.78
C ALA A 86 5.34 -3.51 18.51
N ALA A 87 4.16 -3.69 17.92
CA ALA A 87 3.18 -2.63 17.70
C ALA A 87 2.45 -2.21 18.99
N GLY A 88 2.57 -2.98 20.07
CA GLY A 88 1.84 -2.74 21.33
C GLY A 88 0.39 -3.22 21.29
N ALA A 89 0.14 -4.32 20.57
CA ALA A 89 -1.17 -4.94 20.34
C ALA A 89 -1.13 -6.46 20.57
N ALA A 90 -0.29 -6.94 21.51
CA ALA A 90 -0.05 -8.38 21.74
C ALA A 90 -1.33 -9.16 22.06
N ASP A 91 -2.22 -8.55 22.83
CA ASP A 91 -3.43 -9.19 23.36
C ASP A 91 -4.68 -8.91 22.50
N LEU A 92 -4.54 -8.17 21.40
CA LEU A 92 -5.67 -7.84 20.53
C LEU A 92 -5.89 -8.93 19.46
N PRO A 93 -7.14 -9.36 19.22
CA PRO A 93 -7.44 -10.23 18.10
C PRO A 93 -7.08 -9.56 16.77
N LEU A 94 -6.28 -10.26 15.96
CA LEU A 94 -5.84 -9.81 14.65
C LEU A 94 -6.92 -10.11 13.60
N ILE A 95 -7.53 -9.06 13.07
CA ILE A 95 -8.56 -9.16 12.03
C ILE A 95 -7.89 -9.04 10.66
N THR A 96 -7.73 -10.16 9.98
CA THR A 96 -7.24 -10.22 8.60
C THR A 96 -8.36 -10.50 7.62
N LEU A 97 -8.17 -10.12 6.36
CA LEU A 97 -9.10 -10.38 5.26
C LEU A 97 -8.48 -11.36 4.25
N LYS A 98 -9.31 -12.16 3.61
CA LYS A 98 -8.96 -12.85 2.36
C LYS A 98 -9.07 -11.83 1.22
N GLN A 99 -7.98 -11.06 1.02
CA GLN A 99 -7.91 -9.97 0.04
C GLN A 99 -7.90 -10.52 -1.39
N PHE A 100 -8.68 -9.91 -2.28
CA PHE A 100 -8.79 -10.34 -3.68
C PHE A 100 -8.90 -9.17 -4.67
N HIS A 101 -8.40 -7.99 -4.25
CA HIS A 101 -8.34 -6.76 -5.06
C HIS A 101 -9.72 -6.21 -5.43
N SER A 102 -10.67 -6.31 -4.51
CA SER A 102 -12.05 -5.84 -4.64
C SER A 102 -12.25 -4.45 -4.01
N ASP A 103 -13.51 -4.03 -3.96
CA ASP A 103 -14.01 -2.88 -3.20
C ASP A 103 -14.93 -3.30 -2.04
N VAL A 104 -14.85 -4.55 -1.63
CA VAL A 104 -15.64 -5.10 -0.52
C VAL A 104 -15.06 -4.62 0.81
N ILE A 105 -15.94 -4.02 1.63
CA ILE A 105 -15.60 -3.38 2.90
C ILE A 105 -16.43 -4.00 4.01
N HIS A 106 -15.79 -4.45 5.08
CA HIS A 106 -16.46 -5.03 6.26
C HIS A 106 -16.50 -4.04 7.42
N LEU A 107 -17.66 -4.00 8.08
CA LEU A 107 -17.81 -3.38 9.40
C LEU A 107 -17.70 -4.48 10.46
N PHE A 108 -16.74 -4.31 11.37
CA PHE A 108 -16.56 -5.24 12.49
C PHE A 108 -17.03 -4.60 13.81
N HIS A 109 -17.89 -5.30 14.51
CA HIS A 109 -18.26 -5.02 15.90
C HIS A 109 -17.51 -5.93 16.86
N ASP A 110 -17.20 -7.14 16.40
CA ASP A 110 -16.46 -8.18 17.11
C ASP A 110 -15.51 -8.89 16.16
N ALA A 111 -14.57 -9.68 16.70
CA ALA A 111 -13.68 -10.49 15.88
C ALA A 111 -14.47 -11.61 15.18
N PRO A 112 -14.37 -11.75 13.85
CA PRO A 112 -15.02 -12.85 13.15
C PRO A 112 -14.32 -14.18 13.45
N SER A 113 -15.08 -15.29 13.42
CA SER A 113 -14.52 -16.64 13.59
C SER A 113 -13.56 -17.01 12.46
N ASP A 114 -13.85 -16.55 11.25
CA ASP A 114 -13.07 -16.81 10.04
C ASP A 114 -12.80 -15.52 9.26
N PRO A 115 -11.64 -15.44 8.56
CA PRO A 115 -11.34 -14.27 7.73
C PRO A 115 -12.35 -14.08 6.61
N CYS A 116 -13.01 -12.92 6.59
CA CYS A 116 -13.94 -12.52 5.53
C CYS A 116 -13.21 -12.21 4.22
N ARG A 117 -13.89 -12.41 3.06
CA ARG A 117 -13.36 -11.99 1.77
C ARG A 117 -13.62 -10.50 1.56
N GLY A 118 -12.56 -9.71 1.38
CA GLY A 118 -12.67 -8.26 1.19
C GLY A 118 -11.31 -7.57 1.22
N ASP A 119 -11.29 -6.27 0.98
CA ASP A 119 -10.07 -5.49 0.86
C ASP A 119 -10.05 -4.24 1.77
N ALA A 120 -11.12 -4.01 2.52
CA ALA A 120 -11.15 -2.99 3.56
C ALA A 120 -11.98 -3.41 4.77
N SER A 121 -11.63 -2.85 5.91
CA SER A 121 -12.35 -3.03 7.17
C SER A 121 -12.47 -1.72 7.91
N ILE A 122 -13.60 -1.53 8.61
CA ILE A 122 -13.88 -0.38 9.45
C ILE A 122 -14.40 -0.84 10.82
N THR A 123 -14.11 -0.07 11.85
CA THR A 123 -14.68 -0.25 13.20
C THR A 123 -14.58 1.02 14.04
N ASN A 124 -15.44 1.14 15.04
CA ASN A 124 -15.30 2.06 16.15
C ASN A 124 -15.20 1.33 17.50
N ARG A 125 -15.03 0.01 17.46
CA ARG A 125 -14.89 -0.81 18.67
C ARG A 125 -13.43 -0.86 19.10
N PRO A 126 -13.15 -0.73 20.41
CA PRO A 126 -11.83 -1.05 20.95
C PRO A 126 -11.54 -2.54 20.83
N ASN A 127 -10.30 -2.93 21.10
CA ASN A 127 -9.87 -4.33 21.16
C ASN A 127 -9.97 -5.11 19.84
N LEU A 128 -10.02 -4.45 18.70
CA LEU A 128 -9.93 -5.09 17.39
C LEU A 128 -8.70 -4.53 16.64
N LEU A 129 -7.77 -5.40 16.25
CA LEU A 129 -6.62 -5.01 15.46
C LEU A 129 -6.91 -5.29 13.97
N LEU A 130 -7.37 -4.26 13.26
CA LEU A 130 -7.58 -4.36 11.82
C LEU A 130 -6.25 -4.46 11.10
N ALA A 131 -6.13 -5.39 10.17
CA ALA A 131 -4.90 -5.66 9.43
C ALA A 131 -5.16 -5.85 7.95
N ILE A 132 -4.26 -5.32 7.13
CA ILE A 132 -4.16 -5.59 5.70
C ILE A 132 -2.74 -6.02 5.34
N GLN A 133 -2.63 -6.89 4.35
CA GLN A 133 -1.37 -7.41 3.86
C GLN A 133 -1.06 -6.82 2.49
N THR A 134 0.20 -6.49 2.26
CA THR A 134 0.65 -5.92 0.98
C THR A 134 2.03 -6.47 0.58
N ALA A 135 2.26 -6.51 -0.72
CA ALA A 135 3.55 -6.52 -1.37
C ALA A 135 3.33 -5.77 -2.68
N ASP A 136 3.59 -4.46 -2.66
CA ASP A 136 3.39 -3.43 -3.69
C ASP A 136 2.09 -2.64 -3.64
N CYS A 137 0.91 -3.26 -3.40
CA CYS A 137 -0.35 -2.52 -3.28
C CYS A 137 -0.30 -1.48 -2.16
N VAL A 138 -1.12 -0.44 -2.27
CA VAL A 138 -1.12 0.70 -1.35
C VAL A 138 -1.91 0.36 -0.09
N PRO A 139 -1.28 0.30 1.11
CA PRO A 139 -1.99 0.22 2.37
C PRO A 139 -2.40 1.61 2.82
N ILE A 140 -3.67 1.77 3.21
CA ILE A 140 -4.19 3.04 3.72
C ILE A 140 -4.87 2.80 5.06
N LEU A 141 -4.48 3.58 6.06
CA LEU A 141 -5.11 3.60 7.37
C LEU A 141 -5.83 4.93 7.55
N LEU A 142 -7.10 4.88 8.01
CA LEU A 142 -7.90 6.05 8.29
C LEU A 142 -8.25 6.12 9.78
N VAL A 143 -8.29 7.33 10.31
CA VAL A 143 -8.66 7.60 11.71
C VAL A 143 -9.60 8.79 11.77
N ASP A 144 -10.72 8.63 12.44
CA ASP A 144 -11.55 9.72 12.92
C ASP A 144 -11.22 9.99 14.40
N PRO A 145 -10.51 11.08 14.74
CA PRO A 145 -10.13 11.36 16.11
C PRO A 145 -11.31 11.67 17.04
N LYS A 146 -12.42 12.20 16.48
CA LYS A 146 -13.59 12.59 17.27
C LYS A 146 -14.53 11.43 17.54
N LYS A 147 -14.75 10.59 16.52
CA LYS A 147 -15.66 9.43 16.62
C LYS A 147 -14.94 8.19 17.12
N ARG A 148 -13.61 8.24 17.26
CA ARG A 148 -12.76 7.09 17.54
C ARG A 148 -13.10 5.92 16.61
N ALA A 149 -13.17 6.21 15.30
CA ALA A 149 -13.43 5.23 14.27
C ALA A 149 -12.18 5.08 13.39
N ILE A 150 -11.93 3.85 12.94
CA ILE A 150 -10.72 3.51 12.19
C ILE A 150 -11.07 2.67 10.97
N ALA A 151 -10.17 2.70 9.97
CA ALA A 151 -10.23 1.81 8.81
C ALA A 151 -8.84 1.34 8.40
N ALA A 152 -8.79 0.12 7.83
CA ALA A 152 -7.63 -0.42 7.14
C ALA A 152 -8.05 -0.82 5.71
N ILE A 153 -7.32 -0.35 4.70
CA ILE A 153 -7.70 -0.47 3.29
C ILE A 153 -6.51 -1.01 2.50
N HIS A 154 -6.74 -2.06 1.72
CA HIS A 154 -5.85 -2.57 0.70
C HIS A 154 -6.28 -2.02 -0.66
N ALA A 155 -5.48 -1.10 -1.22
CA ALA A 155 -5.77 -0.48 -2.50
C ALA A 155 -4.74 -0.90 -3.57
N GLY A 156 -4.96 -2.04 -4.21
CA GLY A 156 -4.33 -2.40 -5.47
C GLY A 156 -4.98 -1.62 -6.62
N TRP A 157 -4.47 -1.74 -7.86
CA TRP A 157 -4.99 -0.97 -8.99
C TRP A 157 -6.49 -1.21 -9.26
N ARG A 158 -6.97 -2.46 -9.12
CA ARG A 158 -8.40 -2.79 -9.27
C ARG A 158 -9.26 -2.14 -8.19
N GLY A 159 -8.84 -2.24 -6.92
CA GLY A 159 -9.53 -1.60 -5.79
C GLY A 159 -9.52 -0.07 -5.91
N THR A 160 -8.41 0.51 -6.38
CA THR A 160 -8.29 1.95 -6.65
C THR A 160 -9.27 2.36 -7.76
N LEU A 161 -9.34 1.61 -8.85
CA LEU A 161 -10.28 1.84 -9.94
C LEU A 161 -11.73 1.74 -9.47
N ALA A 162 -12.02 0.73 -8.65
CA ALA A 162 -13.34 0.54 -8.03
C ALA A 162 -13.64 1.54 -6.89
N ARG A 163 -12.75 2.52 -6.64
CA ARG A 163 -12.91 3.60 -5.65
C ARG A 163 -13.06 3.09 -4.21
N ILE A 164 -12.31 2.04 -3.84
CA ILE A 164 -12.38 1.43 -2.49
C ILE A 164 -12.17 2.46 -1.39
N VAL A 165 -11.28 3.44 -1.57
CA VAL A 165 -10.99 4.49 -0.59
C VAL A 165 -12.22 5.39 -0.38
N ALA A 166 -12.81 5.92 -1.45
CA ALA A 166 -14.00 6.75 -1.36
C ALA A 166 -15.19 6.00 -0.78
N LYS A 167 -15.38 4.73 -1.18
CA LYS A 167 -16.43 3.85 -0.63
C LYS A 167 -16.24 3.56 0.86
N THR A 168 -14.99 3.37 1.31
CA THR A 168 -14.69 3.18 2.74
C THR A 168 -15.03 4.43 3.54
N LEU A 169 -14.68 5.60 3.03
CA LEU A 169 -15.06 6.88 3.64
C LEU A 169 -16.57 7.03 3.73
N GLY A 170 -17.30 6.74 2.65
CA GLY A 170 -18.77 6.75 2.65
C GLY A 170 -19.37 5.81 3.70
N LYS A 171 -18.80 4.61 3.87
CA LYS A 171 -19.23 3.70 4.96
C LYS A 171 -18.91 4.26 6.34
N MET A 172 -17.74 4.86 6.55
CA MET A 172 -17.43 5.53 7.84
C MET A 172 -18.40 6.68 8.14
N GLN A 173 -18.76 7.47 7.13
CA GLN A 173 -19.78 8.51 7.29
C GLN A 173 -21.14 7.91 7.66
N MET A 174 -21.57 6.87 6.97
CA MET A 174 -22.87 6.22 7.19
C MET A 174 -22.98 5.60 8.59
N HIS A 175 -21.95 4.85 9.01
CA HIS A 175 -22.01 4.07 10.26
C HIS A 175 -21.59 4.85 11.50
N PHE A 176 -20.69 5.85 11.37
CA PHE A 176 -20.09 6.54 12.50
C PHE A 176 -20.35 8.05 12.51
N GLY A 177 -20.98 8.59 11.45
CA GLY A 177 -21.17 10.03 11.31
C GLY A 177 -19.84 10.79 11.14
N THR A 178 -18.85 10.15 10.54
CA THR A 178 -17.51 10.71 10.31
C THR A 178 -17.58 11.93 9.39
N ASN A 179 -16.87 13.01 9.74
CA ASN A 179 -16.68 14.15 8.87
C ASN A 179 -15.32 14.01 8.14
N PRO A 180 -15.28 13.90 6.81
CA PRO A 180 -14.03 13.73 6.06
C PRO A 180 -13.00 14.83 6.33
N ARG A 181 -13.43 16.05 6.61
CA ARG A 181 -12.52 17.17 6.92
C ARG A 181 -11.72 16.98 8.21
N GLU A 182 -12.16 16.11 9.10
CA GLU A 182 -11.57 15.83 10.41
C GLU A 182 -10.76 14.53 10.43
N LEU A 183 -10.93 13.72 9.40
CA LEU A 183 -10.19 12.47 9.25
C LEU A 183 -8.69 12.72 9.04
N LEU A 184 -7.92 11.80 9.59
CA LEU A 184 -6.50 11.63 9.27
C LEU A 184 -6.33 10.37 8.42
N ALA A 185 -5.47 10.44 7.40
CA ALA A 185 -5.12 9.33 6.54
C ALA A 185 -3.61 9.08 6.55
N ALA A 186 -3.21 7.82 6.62
CA ALA A 186 -1.83 7.38 6.44
C ALA A 186 -1.75 6.45 5.23
N ILE A 187 -1.05 6.87 4.19
CA ILE A 187 -0.71 6.06 3.02
C ILE A 187 0.65 5.44 3.30
N GLY A 188 0.70 4.11 3.42
CA GLY A 188 1.91 3.38 3.75
C GLY A 188 2.83 3.09 2.55
N PRO A 189 3.95 2.37 2.80
CA PRO A 189 4.88 1.95 1.75
C PRO A 189 4.18 1.11 0.70
N SER A 190 4.46 1.39 -0.55
CA SER A 190 3.90 0.68 -1.71
C SER A 190 4.82 0.82 -2.91
N ILE A 191 4.54 0.14 -4.00
CA ILE A 191 5.30 0.35 -5.23
C ILE A 191 5.11 1.80 -5.71
N GLY A 192 6.21 2.44 -6.05
CA GLY A 192 6.19 3.81 -6.58
C GLY A 192 6.13 3.86 -8.10
N PRO A 193 5.85 5.04 -8.68
CA PRO A 193 5.85 5.23 -10.13
C PRO A 193 7.21 4.93 -10.78
N CYS A 194 8.29 4.95 -10.01
CA CYS A 194 9.62 4.56 -10.48
C CYS A 194 9.73 3.09 -10.89
N CYS A 195 8.79 2.22 -10.47
CA CYS A 195 8.86 0.77 -10.64
C CYS A 195 7.53 0.13 -11.06
N TYR A 196 6.43 0.89 -11.01
CA TYR A 196 5.11 0.32 -11.27
C TYR A 196 4.68 0.55 -12.71
N GLU A 197 5.28 -0.22 -13.60
CA GLU A 197 4.86 -0.30 -15.00
C GLU A 197 3.58 -1.12 -15.12
N VAL A 198 2.60 -0.60 -15.85
CA VAL A 198 1.31 -1.25 -16.17
C VAL A 198 1.07 -1.19 -17.67
N GLY A 199 0.27 -2.13 -18.18
CA GLY A 199 -0.12 -2.12 -19.59
C GLY A 199 -1.07 -0.97 -19.92
N THR A 200 -1.16 -0.66 -21.21
CA THR A 200 -2.02 0.42 -21.73
C THR A 200 -3.49 0.19 -21.41
N GLU A 201 -3.92 -1.06 -21.25
CA GLU A 201 -5.30 -1.41 -20.88
C GLU A 201 -5.65 -0.92 -19.47
N VAL A 202 -4.71 -0.93 -18.53
CA VAL A 202 -4.88 -0.37 -17.18
C VAL A 202 -4.96 1.14 -17.26
N ALA A 203 -4.04 1.77 -18.01
CA ALA A 203 -4.02 3.22 -18.18
C ALA A 203 -5.34 3.73 -18.78
N THR A 204 -5.84 3.07 -19.83
CA THR A 204 -7.11 3.43 -20.48
C THR A 204 -8.28 3.39 -19.49
N GLN A 205 -8.33 2.37 -18.62
CA GLN A 205 -9.37 2.29 -17.59
C GLN A 205 -9.30 3.45 -16.59
N PHE A 206 -8.11 3.85 -16.14
CA PHE A 206 -7.95 5.02 -15.27
C PHE A 206 -8.37 6.31 -15.97
N LEU A 207 -7.89 6.53 -17.20
CA LEU A 207 -8.21 7.72 -17.99
C LEU A 207 -9.70 7.87 -18.29
N SER A 208 -10.43 6.75 -18.45
CA SER A 208 -11.87 6.77 -18.67
C SER A 208 -12.70 7.06 -17.42
N GLN A 209 -12.15 6.83 -16.21
CA GLN A 209 -12.90 6.91 -14.96
C GLN A 209 -12.54 8.11 -14.08
N PHE A 210 -11.34 8.66 -14.21
CA PHE A 210 -10.87 9.74 -13.37
C PHE A 210 -10.44 10.94 -14.23
N PRO A 211 -11.06 12.13 -14.05
CA PRO A 211 -10.69 13.32 -14.81
C PRO A 211 -9.23 13.76 -14.62
N ASP A 212 -8.68 13.47 -13.44
CA ASP A 212 -7.30 13.77 -13.03
C ASP A 212 -6.32 12.59 -13.28
N ALA A 213 -6.79 11.53 -13.97
CA ALA A 213 -5.95 10.38 -14.27
C ALA A 213 -4.65 10.70 -15.05
N PRO A 214 -4.60 11.68 -15.96
CA PRO A 214 -3.33 12.03 -16.60
C PRO A 214 -2.21 12.34 -15.61
N ASP A 215 -2.55 12.87 -14.44
CA ASP A 215 -1.60 13.17 -13.37
C ASP A 215 -1.07 11.93 -12.63
N TYR A 216 -1.69 10.77 -12.80
CA TYR A 216 -1.27 9.53 -12.11
C TYR A 216 -0.17 8.80 -12.85
N PHE A 217 0.12 9.20 -14.09
CA PHE A 217 1.11 8.55 -14.92
C PHE A 217 2.36 9.43 -15.09
N ASP A 218 3.53 8.87 -14.81
CA ASP A 218 4.78 9.46 -15.23
C ASP A 218 5.03 9.07 -16.70
N GLU A 219 5.18 10.09 -17.56
CA GLU A 219 5.50 9.99 -18.98
C GLU A 219 4.43 9.44 -19.93
N PHE A 220 3.29 10.12 -20.07
CA PHE A 220 2.74 10.34 -21.40
C PHE A 220 3.53 11.47 -22.08
N ARG A 221 4.79 11.26 -22.41
CA ARG A 221 5.46 12.14 -23.37
C ARG A 221 4.98 11.75 -24.76
N SER A 222 4.03 12.51 -25.27
CA SER A 222 3.71 12.61 -26.70
C SER A 222 4.93 13.14 -27.46
N GLY A 223 5.99 12.36 -27.60
CA GLY A 223 7.20 12.83 -28.26
C GLY A 223 8.24 11.77 -28.58
N ASP A 224 8.25 10.69 -27.86
CA ASP A 224 9.13 9.55 -28.12
C ASP A 224 8.34 8.36 -28.69
N GLU A 225 7.57 8.57 -29.74
CA GLU A 225 7.20 7.44 -30.59
C GLU A 225 8.49 6.88 -31.19
N PRO A 226 8.93 5.65 -30.81
CA PRO A 226 10.01 5.04 -31.57
C PRO A 226 9.50 4.94 -32.99
N ASN A 227 10.31 5.43 -33.93
CA ASN A 227 10.03 5.35 -35.35
C ASN A 227 9.52 3.92 -35.67
N PRO A 228 8.23 3.74 -36.05
CA PRO A 228 7.65 2.41 -36.28
C PRO A 228 8.47 1.59 -37.28
N ILE A 229 9.21 2.27 -38.15
CA ILE A 229 10.07 1.65 -39.18
C ILE A 229 11.27 0.94 -38.58
N GLN A 230 11.81 1.37 -37.44
CA GLN A 230 12.93 0.69 -36.79
C GLN A 230 12.53 -0.68 -36.19
N TRP A 231 11.29 -0.83 -35.73
CA TRP A 231 10.79 -2.09 -35.20
C TRP A 231 10.38 -3.09 -36.28
N LEU A 232 9.82 -2.59 -37.39
CA LEU A 232 9.45 -3.43 -38.54
C LEU A 232 10.64 -4.19 -39.13
N ASN A 233 11.85 -3.64 -39.06
CA ASN A 233 13.06 -4.26 -39.58
C ASN A 233 13.71 -5.30 -38.62
N MET A 234 13.27 -5.38 -37.37
CA MET A 234 13.85 -6.26 -36.34
C MET A 234 12.94 -7.41 -35.91
N MET A 235 11.69 -7.45 -36.36
CA MET A 235 10.71 -8.47 -35.99
C MET A 235 10.30 -9.34 -37.18
N PRO A 236 10.06 -10.65 -36.96
CA PRO A 236 9.46 -11.52 -37.98
C PRO A 236 8.10 -10.97 -38.43
N PRO A 237 7.71 -11.16 -39.68
CA PRO A 237 6.41 -10.74 -40.18
C PRO A 237 5.27 -11.27 -39.32
N GLY A 238 4.35 -10.40 -38.90
CA GLY A 238 3.18 -10.75 -38.09
C GLY A 238 3.32 -10.55 -36.58
N HIS A 239 4.47 -10.09 -36.07
CA HIS A 239 4.63 -9.76 -34.66
C HIS A 239 4.45 -8.24 -34.46
N GLN A 240 3.51 -7.87 -33.59
CA GLN A 240 3.41 -6.49 -33.10
C GLN A 240 4.41 -6.30 -31.93
N PRO A 241 5.09 -5.15 -31.84
CA PRO A 241 5.88 -4.84 -30.64
C PRO A 241 4.98 -4.92 -29.41
N PRO A 242 5.51 -5.41 -28.27
CA PRO A 242 4.72 -5.41 -27.04
C PRO A 242 4.27 -3.98 -26.75
N PRO A 243 3.02 -3.78 -26.32
CA PRO A 243 2.52 -2.45 -25.97
C PRO A 243 3.46 -1.86 -24.91
N LYS A 244 3.88 -0.60 -25.11
CA LYS A 244 4.68 0.12 -24.12
C LYS A 244 3.87 0.20 -22.83
N GLY A 245 4.45 -0.26 -21.72
CA GLY A 245 3.92 -0.02 -20.40
C GLY A 245 4.06 1.46 -20.03
N VAL A 246 3.19 1.90 -19.15
CA VAL A 246 3.23 3.24 -18.55
C VAL A 246 3.45 3.13 -17.05
N LEU A 247 4.12 4.11 -16.45
CA LEU A 247 4.39 4.12 -15.02
C LEU A 247 3.22 4.74 -14.27
N LEU A 248 2.60 3.98 -13.37
CA LEU A 248 1.41 4.40 -12.61
C LEU A 248 1.78 4.74 -11.16
N ASP A 249 1.39 5.92 -10.69
CA ASP A 249 1.44 6.32 -9.28
C ASP A 249 0.11 6.02 -8.57
N LEU A 250 -0.01 4.80 -8.03
CA LEU A 250 -1.19 4.42 -7.24
C LEU A 250 -1.36 5.23 -5.96
N ARG A 251 -0.28 5.73 -5.37
CA ARG A 251 -0.36 6.57 -4.16
C ARG A 251 -1.01 7.89 -4.49
N LYS A 252 -0.63 8.49 -5.62
CA LYS A 252 -1.22 9.74 -6.11
C LYS A 252 -2.70 9.56 -6.43
N ALA A 253 -3.07 8.47 -7.11
CA ALA A 253 -4.46 8.14 -7.42
C ALA A 253 -5.34 7.97 -6.15
N ASN A 254 -4.85 7.24 -5.16
CA ASN A 254 -5.57 7.08 -3.89
C ASN A 254 -5.61 8.38 -3.06
N ARG A 255 -4.53 9.18 -3.09
CA ARG A 255 -4.50 10.49 -2.45
C ARG A 255 -5.55 11.44 -3.07
N SER A 256 -5.69 11.42 -4.39
CA SER A 256 -6.70 12.21 -5.11
C SER A 256 -8.12 11.81 -4.66
N GLN A 257 -8.40 10.51 -4.53
CA GLN A 257 -9.70 10.05 -4.01
C GLN A 257 -9.97 10.52 -2.58
N LEU A 258 -8.96 10.55 -1.70
CA LEU A 258 -9.11 11.09 -0.35
C LEU A 258 -9.45 12.58 -0.37
N LEU A 259 -8.78 13.36 -1.23
CA LEU A 259 -9.04 14.79 -1.39
C LEU A 259 -10.44 15.04 -1.98
N ALA A 260 -10.81 14.31 -3.03
CA ALA A 260 -12.15 14.40 -3.64
C ALA A 260 -13.28 14.03 -2.67
N ALA A 261 -13.02 13.11 -1.73
CA ALA A 261 -13.93 12.75 -0.67
C ALA A 261 -13.99 13.77 0.49
N GLY A 262 -13.20 14.85 0.43
CA GLY A 262 -13.26 15.98 1.35
C GLY A 262 -12.20 15.99 2.47
N LEU A 263 -11.20 15.10 2.45
CA LEU A 263 -10.09 15.20 3.40
C LEU A 263 -9.26 16.46 3.12
N ARG A 264 -8.75 17.06 4.18
CA ARG A 264 -7.81 18.19 4.06
C ARG A 264 -6.43 17.68 3.69
N THR A 265 -5.72 18.40 2.82
CA THR A 265 -4.38 18.06 2.35
C THR A 265 -3.39 17.79 3.49
N GLN A 266 -3.42 18.62 4.55
CA GLN A 266 -2.55 18.47 5.72
C GLN A 266 -2.84 17.23 6.58
N ASN A 267 -4.01 16.62 6.42
CA ASN A 267 -4.43 15.43 7.13
C ASN A 267 -4.04 14.12 6.41
N ILE A 268 -3.46 14.21 5.21
CA ILE A 268 -3.03 13.06 4.44
C ILE A 268 -1.51 12.93 4.54
N HIS A 269 -1.06 11.89 5.22
CA HIS A 269 0.34 11.59 5.47
C HIS A 269 0.77 10.42 4.61
N THR A 270 1.85 10.57 3.84
CA THR A 270 2.37 9.52 2.96
C THR A 270 3.77 9.12 3.42
N ILE A 271 3.99 7.83 3.60
CA ILE A 271 5.32 7.24 3.76
C ILE A 271 5.85 6.97 2.35
N ASP A 272 6.69 7.87 1.86
CA ASP A 272 7.20 7.83 0.48
C ASP A 272 8.37 6.84 0.33
N LEU A 273 8.05 5.54 0.45
CA LEU A 273 8.97 4.43 0.21
C LEU A 273 8.42 3.54 -0.90
N CYS A 274 9.22 3.34 -1.94
CA CYS A 274 8.93 2.34 -2.97
C CYS A 274 9.38 0.96 -2.51
N THR A 275 8.45 -0.01 -2.50
CA THR A 275 8.73 -1.40 -2.11
C THR A 275 9.78 -2.06 -2.99
N ALA A 276 9.72 -1.87 -4.30
CA ALA A 276 10.66 -2.45 -5.25
C ALA A 276 12.06 -1.78 -5.21
N CYS A 277 12.16 -0.50 -4.83
CA CYS A 277 13.44 0.19 -4.67
C CYS A 277 14.15 -0.14 -3.35
N ARG A 278 13.40 -0.63 -2.34
CA ARG A 278 13.92 -0.91 -1.00
C ARG A 278 13.70 -2.36 -0.57
N PRO A 279 14.27 -3.34 -1.32
CA PRO A 279 14.17 -4.77 -0.99
C PRO A 279 14.89 -5.14 0.31
N ASP A 280 15.81 -4.29 0.76
CA ASP A 280 16.45 -4.38 2.07
C ASP A 280 15.47 -4.17 3.23
N LEU A 281 14.43 -3.38 3.00
CA LEU A 281 13.49 -2.93 4.03
C LEU A 281 12.06 -3.45 3.80
N LEU A 282 11.66 -3.75 2.58
CA LEU A 282 10.28 -4.03 2.19
C LEU A 282 10.21 -5.23 1.24
N PHE A 283 9.08 -5.95 1.26
CA PHE A 283 8.78 -6.96 0.25
C PHE A 283 8.12 -6.33 -0.98
N SER A 284 8.47 -6.86 -2.17
CA SER A 284 7.89 -6.43 -3.43
C SER A 284 7.59 -7.62 -4.33
N TYR A 285 6.30 -7.84 -4.63
CA TYR A 285 5.89 -8.89 -5.55
C TYR A 285 6.36 -8.61 -6.99
N ARG A 286 6.38 -7.36 -7.40
CA ARG A 286 6.90 -6.93 -8.71
C ARG A 286 8.36 -7.34 -8.91
N LYS A 287 9.16 -7.25 -7.84
CA LYS A 287 10.59 -7.56 -7.90
C LYS A 287 10.90 -9.03 -7.67
N GLU A 288 10.20 -9.67 -6.74
CA GLU A 288 10.53 -11.01 -6.23
C GLU A 288 9.55 -12.09 -6.71
N GLY A 289 8.43 -11.69 -7.34
CA GLY A 289 7.41 -12.63 -7.81
C GLY A 289 6.80 -13.48 -6.68
N PRO A 290 6.54 -14.76 -6.92
CA PRO A 290 5.99 -15.70 -5.93
C PRO A 290 6.85 -15.87 -4.67
N ALA A 291 8.16 -15.63 -4.76
CA ALA A 291 9.07 -15.68 -3.61
C ALA A 291 8.89 -14.51 -2.64
N SER A 292 8.15 -13.48 -3.02
CA SER A 292 7.92 -12.32 -2.15
C SER A 292 7.13 -12.68 -0.89
N GLY A 293 7.59 -12.20 0.27
CA GLY A 293 6.80 -12.20 1.49
C GLY A 293 5.67 -11.17 1.48
N ARG A 294 5.00 -11.03 2.61
CA ARG A 294 3.93 -10.02 2.78
C ARG A 294 4.25 -9.12 3.95
N LEU A 295 4.15 -7.81 3.70
CA LEU A 295 4.07 -6.78 4.72
C LEU A 295 2.68 -6.76 5.34
N MET A 296 2.55 -6.15 6.52
CA MET A 296 1.27 -5.95 7.18
C MET A 296 1.18 -4.52 7.72
N SER A 297 0.02 -3.91 7.52
CA SER A 297 -0.33 -2.63 8.10
C SER A 297 -1.48 -2.83 9.07
N VAL A 298 -1.35 -2.31 10.29
CA VAL A 298 -2.31 -2.52 11.37
C VAL A 298 -2.77 -1.22 11.99
N ILE A 299 -4.03 -1.24 12.47
CA ILE A 299 -4.61 -0.14 13.22
C ILE A 299 -5.62 -0.67 14.25
N ALA A 300 -5.62 -0.10 15.46
CA ALA A 300 -6.56 -0.46 16.52
C ALA A 300 -6.86 0.73 17.44
N ILE A 301 -8.00 0.64 18.12
CA ILE A 301 -8.38 1.49 19.24
C ILE A 301 -8.01 0.74 20.52
N ARG A 302 -7.20 1.38 21.38
CA ARG A 302 -6.87 0.80 22.70
C ARG A 302 -8.12 0.64 23.56
N PRO A 303 -8.12 -0.32 24.49
CA PRO A 303 -9.16 -0.45 25.51
C PRO A 303 -9.38 0.85 26.28
#